data_0622150c0b8f6dbebf539a76c58d496e
#
_entry.id   0622150c0b8f6dbebf539a76c58d496e
#
_cell.length_a   1.000
_cell.length_b   1.000
_cell.length_c   1.000
_cell.angle_alpha   90.00
_cell.angle_beta   90.00
_cell.angle_gamma   90.00
#
_symmetry.space_group_name_H-M   'P 1'
#
loop_
_entity.id
_entity.type
_entity.pdbx_description
1 polymer ?
#
loop_
_entity_poly.entity_id
_entity_poly.type
_entity_poly.pdbx_seq_one_letter_code
_entity_poly.pdbx_strand_id
1 'polypeptide(L)'
;MPGDNINSSRRSFIKKGLVIALSSAITASGIQSAFAQPADKSEPDLFSQINRAKEPGKLRGLELGHVPQIKAPDSIQAGVPFEVEIRVGEKLHEMIPSHYIDWVDLYADDMFLAKFILTPNFTQPTCKITLTLKNSTALRAIEHCNLHGLWEVTKKITVDNPIHSENKVSSP
;
A
#
# COMPACT_ATOMS: atom_id res chain seq x y z
N MET A 1 -48.94 -6.28 18.86
CA MET A 1 -47.84 -7.18 18.67
C MET A 1 -46.56 -6.44 19.10
N PRO A 2 -45.88 -6.84 20.18
CA PRO A 2 -44.73 -6.11 20.71
C PRO A 2 -43.44 -6.51 19.94
N GLY A 3 -42.65 -5.51 19.60
CA GLY A 3 -41.33 -5.67 18.98
C GLY A 3 -40.27 -5.99 20.00
N ASP A 4 -39.52 -7.05 19.75
CA ASP A 4 -38.45 -7.53 20.61
C ASP A 4 -37.18 -6.70 20.45
N ASN A 5 -36.75 -6.16 21.57
CA ASN A 5 -35.57 -5.34 21.76
C ASN A 5 -34.37 -6.23 22.04
N ILE A 6 -33.51 -6.48 21.02
CA ILE A 6 -32.28 -7.27 21.15
C ILE A 6 -31.08 -6.34 21.26
N ASN A 7 -30.94 -5.68 22.40
CA ASN A 7 -29.69 -4.91 22.64
C ASN A 7 -29.31 -4.85 24.13
N SER A 8 -29.04 -6.02 24.72
CA SER A 8 -28.54 -6.06 26.11
C SER A 8 -27.90 -7.40 26.44
N SER A 9 -26.75 -7.74 25.87
CA SER A 9 -25.98 -8.93 26.35
C SER A 9 -24.47 -8.95 26.04
N ARG A 10 -23.82 -7.82 25.91
CA ARG A 10 -22.35 -7.81 25.73
C ARG A 10 -21.56 -7.02 26.78
N ARG A 11 -22.19 -6.59 27.88
CA ARG A 11 -21.52 -5.78 28.92
C ARG A 11 -21.49 -6.39 30.34
N SER A 12 -21.79 -7.67 30.54
CA SER A 12 -21.95 -8.29 31.87
C SER A 12 -20.87 -9.31 32.27
N PHE A 13 -19.77 -9.49 31.55
CA PHE A 13 -18.80 -10.54 31.88
C PHE A 13 -17.56 -10.09 32.65
N ILE A 14 -17.44 -8.83 33.04
CA ILE A 14 -16.28 -8.35 33.80
C ILE A 14 -16.74 -7.75 35.12
N LYS A 15 -17.25 -8.56 36.06
CA LYS A 15 -17.34 -8.23 37.49
C LYS A 15 -17.70 -9.48 38.28
N LYS A 16 -16.69 -10.29 38.64
CA LYS A 16 -16.64 -11.16 39.83
C LYS A 16 -15.31 -11.92 39.85
N GLY A 17 -14.22 -11.23 40.11
CA GLY A 17 -12.96 -11.83 40.53
C GLY A 17 -12.89 -11.78 42.03
N LEU A 18 -13.04 -12.94 42.66
CA LEU A 18 -12.94 -13.16 44.12
C LEU A 18 -11.48 -13.01 44.52
N VAL A 19 -11.17 -12.05 45.39
CA VAL A 19 -9.86 -11.89 46.05
C VAL A 19 -9.81 -12.85 47.23
N ILE A 20 -9.01 -13.89 47.16
CA ILE A 20 -8.61 -14.71 48.32
C ILE A 20 -7.17 -14.30 48.68
N ALA A 21 -7.05 -13.56 49.76
CA ALA A 21 -5.76 -13.28 50.39
C ALA A 21 -5.35 -14.47 51.22
N LEU A 22 -4.32 -15.19 50.83
CA LEU A 22 -3.57 -16.13 51.66
C LEU A 22 -2.18 -15.58 51.87
N SER A 23 -1.96 -15.01 53.04
CA SER A 23 -0.65 -14.63 53.56
C SER A 23 0.11 -15.88 54.01
N SER A 24 1.16 -16.25 53.34
CA SER A 24 2.21 -17.14 53.84
C SER A 24 3.58 -16.55 53.49
N ALA A 25 4.27 -16.15 54.55
CA ALA A 25 5.66 -15.73 54.49
C ALA A 25 6.54 -16.93 54.11
N ILE A 26 7.24 -16.83 52.99
CA ILE A 26 8.34 -17.73 52.63
C ILE A 26 9.55 -16.88 52.27
N THR A 27 10.61 -17.17 52.97
CA THR A 27 11.95 -16.60 52.96
C THR A 27 12.57 -16.52 51.57
N ALA A 28 13.25 -15.42 51.32
CA ALA A 28 14.04 -15.14 50.14
C ALA A 28 15.12 -16.20 49.90
N SER A 29 15.03 -16.91 48.79
CA SER A 29 16.16 -17.53 48.10
C SER A 29 15.96 -17.27 46.61
N GLY A 30 16.88 -16.52 46.03
CA GLY A 30 16.77 -16.00 44.66
C GLY A 30 16.67 -17.12 43.64
N ILE A 31 15.52 -17.15 42.97
CA ILE A 31 15.39 -17.71 41.63
C ILE A 31 14.98 -16.55 40.77
N GLN A 32 15.97 -15.87 40.22
CA GLN A 32 15.74 -15.02 39.03
C GLN A 32 15.36 -15.97 37.90
N SER A 33 14.06 -16.22 37.75
CA SER A 33 13.53 -16.75 36.50
C SER A 33 13.80 -15.71 35.42
N ALA A 34 14.90 -15.90 34.72
CA ALA A 34 15.12 -15.22 33.47
C ALA A 34 13.97 -15.63 32.50
N PHE A 35 12.87 -14.89 32.54
CA PHE A 35 12.00 -14.85 31.39
C PHE A 35 12.81 -14.19 30.27
N ALA A 36 13.57 -15.02 29.56
CA ALA A 36 14.06 -14.61 28.25
C ALA A 36 12.81 -14.24 27.43
N GLN A 37 12.56 -12.93 27.27
CA GLN A 37 11.66 -12.47 26.25
C GLN A 37 12.14 -13.12 24.94
N PRO A 38 11.27 -13.80 24.19
CA PRO A 38 11.65 -14.22 22.85
C PRO A 38 12.12 -12.96 22.15
N ALA A 39 13.36 -13.01 21.64
CA ALA A 39 13.87 -11.95 20.79
C ALA A 39 12.81 -11.70 19.74
N ASP A 40 12.27 -10.49 19.74
CA ASP A 40 11.38 -9.99 18.69
C ASP A 40 12.13 -10.16 17.38
N LYS A 41 11.85 -11.27 16.69
CA LYS A 41 12.16 -11.39 15.27
C LYS A 41 11.11 -10.51 14.60
N SER A 42 11.35 -9.20 14.59
CA SER A 42 10.60 -8.29 13.74
C SER A 42 10.59 -8.93 12.36
N GLU A 43 9.40 -9.33 11.90
CA GLU A 43 9.21 -9.77 10.52
C GLU A 43 9.92 -8.75 9.64
N PRO A 44 10.77 -9.19 8.69
CA PRO A 44 11.49 -8.25 7.86
C PRO A 44 10.46 -7.35 7.17
N ASP A 45 10.61 -6.04 7.37
CA ASP A 45 9.76 -5.04 6.72
C ASP A 45 9.80 -5.30 5.20
N LEU A 46 8.71 -5.80 4.66
CA LEU A 46 8.57 -6.11 3.23
C LEU A 46 9.01 -4.93 2.35
N PHE A 47 8.78 -3.70 2.82
CA PHE A 47 9.13 -2.48 2.09
C PHE A 47 10.62 -2.12 2.17
N SER A 48 11.39 -2.72 3.07
CA SER A 48 12.85 -2.51 3.16
C SER A 48 13.62 -3.16 1.99
N GLN A 49 12.98 -4.06 1.24
CA GLN A 49 13.59 -4.83 0.14
C GLN A 49 12.89 -4.60 -1.21
N ILE A 50 12.43 -3.37 -1.47
CA ILE A 50 11.81 -3.07 -2.76
C ILE A 50 12.89 -2.95 -3.85
N ASN A 51 12.74 -3.75 -4.90
CA ASN A 51 13.59 -3.70 -6.08
C ASN A 51 13.21 -2.53 -7.00
N ARG A 52 14.21 -2.00 -7.70
CA ARG A 52 14.07 -0.89 -8.66
C ARG A 52 14.92 -1.16 -9.88
N ALA A 53 14.59 -0.51 -10.99
CA ALA A 53 15.45 -0.47 -12.15
C ALA A 53 16.80 0.16 -11.78
N LYS A 54 17.92 -0.51 -12.11
CA LYS A 54 19.28 0.02 -11.91
C LYS A 54 19.56 1.20 -12.84
N GLU A 55 19.11 1.10 -14.09
CA GLU A 55 19.18 2.16 -15.10
C GLU A 55 17.75 2.36 -15.65
N PRO A 56 17.00 3.39 -15.24
CA PRO A 56 15.73 3.72 -15.87
C PRO A 56 15.88 3.90 -17.38
N GLY A 57 15.03 3.22 -18.16
CA GLY A 57 15.10 3.23 -19.63
C GLY A 57 16.04 2.18 -20.24
N LYS A 58 16.73 1.37 -19.43
CA LYS A 58 17.58 0.24 -19.87
C LYS A 58 17.36 -0.99 -19.01
N LEU A 59 16.13 -1.49 -18.92
CA LEU A 59 15.80 -2.65 -18.12
C LEU A 59 16.52 -3.91 -18.60
N ARG A 60 16.98 -4.77 -17.66
CA ARG A 60 17.73 -5.99 -17.95
C ARG A 60 17.32 -7.14 -17.03
N GLY A 61 17.42 -8.36 -17.53
CA GLY A 61 17.14 -9.56 -16.74
C GLY A 61 15.74 -9.55 -16.12
N LEU A 62 15.65 -9.70 -14.80
CA LEU A 62 14.38 -9.69 -14.08
C LEU A 62 13.64 -8.35 -14.17
N GLU A 63 14.35 -7.24 -14.34
CA GLU A 63 13.74 -5.91 -14.45
C GLU A 63 12.75 -5.83 -15.61
N LEU A 64 13.05 -6.50 -16.75
CA LEU A 64 12.20 -6.51 -17.93
C LEU A 64 10.79 -7.05 -17.66
N GLY A 65 10.66 -8.02 -16.75
CA GLY A 65 9.38 -8.63 -16.42
C GLY A 65 8.71 -8.04 -15.18
N HIS A 66 9.45 -7.34 -14.31
CA HIS A 66 8.93 -6.97 -12.99
C HIS A 66 8.78 -5.46 -12.79
N VAL A 67 9.68 -4.61 -13.31
CA VAL A 67 9.55 -3.16 -13.08
C VAL A 67 8.23 -2.66 -13.66
N PRO A 68 7.32 -2.13 -12.81
CA PRO A 68 6.06 -1.60 -13.30
C PRO A 68 6.27 -0.45 -14.29
N GLN A 69 5.35 -0.29 -15.23
CA GLN A 69 5.32 0.80 -16.20
C GLN A 69 4.08 1.63 -15.94
N ILE A 70 4.23 2.92 -15.63
CA ILE A 70 3.10 3.84 -15.46
C ILE A 70 2.91 4.63 -16.76
N LYS A 71 1.80 4.40 -17.44
CA LYS A 71 1.35 5.19 -18.58
C LYS A 71 0.30 6.18 -18.10
N ALA A 72 0.65 7.46 -18.15
CA ALA A 72 -0.18 8.59 -17.78
C ALA A 72 0.37 9.85 -18.48
N PRO A 73 -0.42 10.92 -18.67
CA PRO A 73 0.09 12.21 -19.12
C PRO A 73 1.18 12.75 -18.20
N ASP A 74 2.16 13.45 -18.74
CA ASP A 74 3.21 14.10 -17.94
C ASP A 74 2.71 15.39 -17.28
N SER A 75 1.73 16.05 -17.92
CA SER A 75 1.06 17.24 -17.43
C SER A 75 -0.46 17.13 -17.61
N ILE A 76 -1.21 17.62 -16.63
CA ILE A 76 -2.67 17.66 -16.61
C ILE A 76 -3.17 19.00 -16.06
N GLN A 77 -4.44 19.33 -16.33
CA GLN A 77 -5.10 20.48 -15.70
C GLN A 77 -5.63 20.12 -14.31
N ALA A 78 -5.52 21.06 -13.35
CA ALA A 78 -6.03 20.88 -12.00
C ALA A 78 -7.52 20.51 -11.97
N GLY A 79 -7.85 19.43 -11.28
CA GLY A 79 -9.24 18.96 -11.12
C GLY A 79 -9.85 18.25 -12.34
N VAL A 80 -9.12 18.08 -13.44
CA VAL A 80 -9.60 17.34 -14.62
C VAL A 80 -9.26 15.86 -14.46
N PRO A 81 -10.24 14.93 -14.62
CA PRO A 81 -9.98 13.50 -14.59
C PRO A 81 -9.07 13.03 -15.73
N PHE A 82 -8.16 12.10 -15.45
CA PHE A 82 -7.29 11.46 -16.45
C PHE A 82 -7.07 9.98 -16.13
N GLU A 83 -6.80 9.18 -17.18
CA GLU A 83 -6.53 7.74 -17.04
C GLU A 83 -5.06 7.49 -16.68
N VAL A 84 -4.85 6.57 -15.74
CA VAL A 84 -3.56 5.97 -15.43
C VAL A 84 -3.65 4.48 -15.71
N GLU A 85 -2.75 3.96 -16.54
CA GLU A 85 -2.56 2.54 -16.78
C GLU A 85 -1.23 2.11 -16.13
N ILE A 86 -1.28 1.04 -15.32
CA ILE A 86 -0.10 0.40 -14.74
C ILE A 86 0.01 -0.98 -15.37
N ARG A 87 1.16 -1.26 -15.95
CA ARG A 87 1.48 -2.54 -16.56
C ARG A 87 2.74 -3.09 -15.90
N VAL A 88 2.74 -4.35 -15.44
CA VAL A 88 3.92 -4.95 -14.85
C VAL A 88 4.81 -5.55 -15.93
N GLY A 89 6.05 -5.05 -15.98
CA GLY A 89 7.07 -5.40 -16.93
C GLY A 89 6.97 -4.65 -18.28
N GLU A 90 8.10 -4.31 -18.86
CA GLU A 90 8.22 -3.91 -20.26
C GLU A 90 7.85 -5.10 -21.16
N LYS A 91 8.41 -6.28 -20.86
CA LYS A 91 7.86 -7.57 -21.30
C LYS A 91 6.80 -7.98 -20.28
N LEU A 92 5.53 -7.99 -20.70
CA LEU A 92 4.40 -8.30 -19.82
C LEU A 92 4.69 -9.55 -18.99
N HIS A 93 4.59 -9.40 -17.65
CA HIS A 93 4.82 -10.49 -16.71
C HIS A 93 3.83 -11.63 -16.93
N GLU A 94 4.28 -12.86 -16.77
CA GLU A 94 3.41 -14.03 -16.84
C GLU A 94 2.48 -14.10 -15.62
N MET A 95 1.33 -14.80 -15.81
CA MET A 95 0.30 -14.96 -14.76
C MET A 95 -0.11 -16.43 -14.67
N ILE A 96 0.87 -17.30 -14.34
CA ILE A 96 0.63 -18.74 -14.12
C ILE A 96 0.68 -19.07 -12.61
N PRO A 97 0.07 -20.17 -12.12
CA PRO A 97 -0.03 -20.47 -10.69
C PRO A 97 1.31 -20.55 -9.95
N SER A 98 2.40 -20.92 -10.64
CA SER A 98 3.74 -20.98 -10.06
C SER A 98 4.49 -19.65 -10.07
N HIS A 99 4.09 -18.69 -10.95
CA HIS A 99 4.77 -17.40 -11.12
C HIS A 99 3.79 -16.33 -11.59
N TYR A 100 3.43 -15.41 -10.72
CA TYR A 100 2.40 -14.39 -10.98
C TYR A 100 2.60 -13.14 -10.12
N ILE A 101 1.94 -12.07 -10.50
CA ILE A 101 1.81 -10.86 -9.69
C ILE A 101 0.58 -11.00 -8.80
N ASP A 102 0.78 -10.94 -7.48
CA ASP A 102 -0.30 -11.01 -6.48
C ASP A 102 -1.15 -9.76 -6.48
N TRP A 103 -0.47 -8.60 -6.49
CA TRP A 103 -1.13 -7.31 -6.38
C TRP A 103 -0.27 -6.16 -6.92
N VAL A 104 -0.95 -5.06 -7.20
CA VAL A 104 -0.33 -3.78 -7.55
C VAL A 104 -0.95 -2.70 -6.67
N ASP A 105 -0.12 -1.95 -5.96
CA ASP A 105 -0.50 -0.77 -5.18
C ASP A 105 -0.12 0.50 -5.93
N LEU A 106 -0.97 1.51 -5.85
CA LEU A 106 -0.73 2.84 -6.41
C LEU A 106 -0.79 3.89 -5.31
N TYR A 107 0.20 4.76 -5.29
CA TYR A 107 0.31 5.91 -4.38
C TYR A 107 0.45 7.21 -5.17
N ALA A 108 0.03 8.33 -4.54
CA ALA A 108 0.40 9.69 -4.93
C ALA A 108 1.24 10.28 -3.79
N ASP A 109 2.52 10.48 -4.02
CA ASP A 109 3.53 10.69 -2.98
C ASP A 109 3.41 9.59 -1.90
N ASP A 110 3.06 9.94 -0.66
CA ASP A 110 2.86 8.97 0.44
C ASP A 110 1.39 8.55 0.62
N MET A 111 0.47 9.10 -0.18
CA MET A 111 -0.95 8.79 -0.08
C MET A 111 -1.29 7.52 -0.87
N PHE A 112 -1.78 6.49 -0.19
CA PHE A 112 -2.33 5.30 -0.83
C PHE A 112 -3.61 5.63 -1.60
N LEU A 113 -3.68 5.24 -2.87
CA LEU A 113 -4.82 5.50 -3.75
C LEU A 113 -5.63 4.24 -4.05
N ALA A 114 -4.97 3.15 -4.41
CA ALA A 114 -5.66 1.93 -4.84
C ALA A 114 -4.77 0.69 -4.69
N LYS A 115 -5.41 -0.46 -4.48
CA LYS A 115 -4.81 -1.80 -4.58
C LYS A 115 -5.58 -2.62 -5.61
N PHE A 116 -4.87 -3.26 -6.52
CA PHE A 116 -5.39 -4.21 -7.49
C PHE A 116 -4.92 -5.60 -7.10
N ILE A 117 -5.86 -6.49 -6.76
CA ILE A 117 -5.58 -7.90 -6.47
C ILE A 117 -5.73 -8.68 -7.77
N LEU A 118 -4.72 -9.47 -8.10
CA LEU A 118 -4.65 -10.20 -9.37
C LEU A 118 -4.72 -11.72 -9.10
N THR A 119 -5.29 -12.45 -10.05
CA THR A 119 -5.46 -13.90 -9.94
C THR A 119 -4.80 -14.58 -11.14
N PRO A 120 -3.85 -15.50 -10.92
CA PRO A 120 -3.18 -16.21 -12.01
C PRO A 120 -4.19 -16.96 -12.89
N ASN A 121 -3.89 -17.09 -14.17
CA ASN A 121 -4.72 -17.64 -15.24
C ASN A 121 -5.98 -16.84 -15.60
N PHE A 122 -6.44 -15.89 -14.77
CA PHE A 122 -7.69 -15.16 -14.99
C PHE A 122 -7.47 -13.67 -15.27
N THR A 123 -6.41 -13.07 -14.73
CA THR A 123 -6.11 -11.65 -14.90
C THR A 123 -4.80 -11.44 -15.65
N GLN A 124 -4.69 -10.29 -16.29
CA GLN A 124 -3.42 -9.79 -16.82
C GLN A 124 -2.83 -8.79 -15.82
N PRO A 125 -1.49 -8.66 -15.70
CA PRO A 125 -0.87 -7.71 -14.80
C PRO A 125 -0.88 -6.28 -15.39
N THR A 126 -2.09 -5.82 -15.73
CA THR A 126 -2.40 -4.49 -16.27
C THR A 126 -3.62 -3.95 -15.54
N CYS A 127 -3.47 -2.78 -14.92
CA CYS A 127 -4.49 -2.14 -14.11
C CYS A 127 -4.78 -0.75 -14.68
N LYS A 128 -6.04 -0.31 -14.64
CA LYS A 128 -6.45 1.03 -15.07
C LYS A 128 -7.28 1.70 -13.99
N ILE A 129 -7.05 2.99 -13.83
CA ILE A 129 -7.80 3.83 -12.89
C ILE A 129 -7.89 5.26 -13.43
N THR A 130 -8.99 5.95 -13.15
CA THR A 130 -9.14 7.38 -13.40
C THR A 130 -8.80 8.14 -12.13
N LEU A 131 -7.89 9.10 -12.23
CA LEU A 131 -7.50 9.97 -11.13
C LEU A 131 -7.90 11.42 -11.41
N THR A 132 -8.02 12.20 -10.34
CA THR A 132 -8.18 13.65 -10.39
C THR A 132 -7.20 14.26 -9.38
N LEU A 133 -6.30 15.11 -9.85
CA LEU A 133 -5.29 15.76 -9.02
C LEU A 133 -5.49 17.27 -9.00
N LYS A 134 -5.17 17.91 -7.88
CA LYS A 134 -5.18 19.36 -7.72
C LYS A 134 -3.78 19.96 -7.68
N ASN A 135 -2.79 19.16 -7.33
CA ASN A 135 -1.38 19.56 -7.21
C ASN A 135 -0.49 18.55 -7.91
N SER A 136 0.67 18.98 -8.37
CA SER A 136 1.71 18.10 -8.90
C SER A 136 2.12 17.09 -7.86
N THR A 137 2.34 15.84 -8.28
CA THR A 137 2.66 14.71 -7.40
C THR A 137 3.51 13.68 -8.13
N ALA A 138 4.10 12.75 -7.39
CA ALA A 138 4.75 11.58 -7.92
C ALA A 138 3.82 10.36 -7.76
N LEU A 139 3.34 9.80 -8.87
CA LEU A 139 2.67 8.50 -8.83
C LEU A 139 3.71 7.42 -8.64
N ARG A 140 3.50 6.55 -7.65
CA ARG A 140 4.36 5.42 -7.33
C ARG A 140 3.55 4.13 -7.41
N ALA A 141 3.96 3.23 -8.29
CA ALA A 141 3.38 1.89 -8.39
C ALA A 141 4.33 0.88 -7.74
N ILE A 142 3.80 0.06 -6.83
CA ILE A 142 4.50 -1.07 -6.20
C ILE A 142 3.75 -2.33 -6.57
N GLU A 143 4.45 -3.33 -7.08
CA GLU A 143 3.89 -4.65 -7.33
C GLU A 143 4.56 -5.71 -6.47
N HIS A 144 3.90 -6.85 -6.28
CA HIS A 144 4.46 -8.03 -5.63
C HIS A 144 4.35 -9.25 -6.54
N CYS A 145 5.53 -9.76 -6.93
CA CYS A 145 5.65 -11.07 -7.56
C CYS A 145 5.82 -12.15 -6.48
N ASN A 146 5.04 -13.24 -6.56
CA ASN A 146 5.10 -14.34 -5.60
C ASN A 146 6.48 -15.02 -5.49
N LEU A 147 7.35 -14.92 -6.51
CA LEU A 147 8.71 -15.49 -6.51
C LEU A 147 9.82 -14.45 -6.30
N HIS A 148 9.64 -13.22 -6.78
CA HIS A 148 10.74 -12.24 -6.89
C HIS A 148 10.53 -11.00 -6.01
N GLY A 149 9.48 -11.02 -5.16
CA GLY A 149 9.21 -9.98 -4.17
C GLY A 149 8.71 -8.67 -4.78
N LEU A 150 9.01 -7.57 -4.11
CA LEU A 150 8.48 -6.24 -4.43
C LEU A 150 9.33 -5.53 -5.47
N TRP A 151 8.67 -4.84 -6.40
CA TRP A 151 9.28 -3.96 -7.40
C TRP A 151 8.48 -2.66 -7.51
N GLU A 152 9.16 -1.55 -7.76
CA GLU A 152 8.49 -0.26 -7.87
C GLU A 152 9.02 0.60 -9.01
N VAL A 153 8.16 1.55 -9.41
CA VAL A 153 8.49 2.67 -10.29
C VAL A 153 7.80 3.93 -9.81
N THR A 154 8.39 5.08 -10.10
CA THR A 154 7.80 6.39 -9.83
C THR A 154 7.73 7.21 -11.11
N LYS A 155 6.59 7.89 -11.34
CA LYS A 155 6.35 8.83 -12.43
C LYS A 155 5.84 10.16 -11.89
N LYS A 156 6.52 11.26 -12.21
CA LYS A 156 6.05 12.61 -11.86
C LYS A 156 4.91 13.04 -12.78
N ILE A 157 3.88 13.65 -12.20
CA ILE A 157 2.77 14.29 -12.90
C ILE A 157 2.77 15.78 -12.52
N THR A 158 2.88 16.63 -13.51
CA THR A 158 2.75 18.08 -13.34
C THR A 158 1.28 18.48 -13.44
N VAL A 159 0.82 19.34 -12.54
CA VAL A 159 -0.52 19.91 -12.59
C VAL A 159 -0.43 21.37 -12.97
N ASP A 160 -0.98 21.72 -14.13
CA ASP A 160 -1.07 23.07 -14.61
C ASP A 160 -2.30 23.73 -13.96
N ASN A 161 -2.06 24.76 -13.17
CA ASN A 161 -3.13 25.61 -12.66
C ASN A 161 -3.52 26.58 -13.78
N PRO A 162 -4.82 26.77 -14.05
CA PRO A 162 -5.23 27.83 -14.99
C PRO A 162 -4.69 29.16 -14.46
N ILE A 163 -3.85 29.80 -15.25
CA ILE A 163 -3.36 31.15 -14.94
C ILE A 163 -4.61 32.01 -14.81
N HIS A 164 -4.86 32.56 -13.62
CA HIS A 164 -5.77 33.69 -13.49
C HIS A 164 -5.15 34.82 -14.34
N SER A 165 -5.63 34.96 -15.56
CA SER A 165 -5.41 36.18 -16.32
C SER A 165 -6.07 37.30 -15.50
N GLU A 166 -5.29 37.96 -14.65
CA GLU A 166 -5.71 39.22 -14.04
C GLU A 166 -6.10 40.15 -15.21
N ASN A 167 -7.41 40.34 -15.34
CA ASN A 167 -7.94 41.42 -16.14
C ASN A 167 -7.32 42.72 -15.66
N LYS A 168 -6.28 43.14 -16.35
CA LYS A 168 -5.78 44.52 -16.24
C LYS A 168 -6.91 45.40 -16.76
N VAL A 169 -7.85 45.75 -15.86
CA VAL A 169 -8.81 46.80 -16.09
C VAL A 169 -7.99 48.09 -16.19
N SER A 170 -7.72 48.49 -17.42
CA SER A 170 -7.25 49.84 -17.73
C SER A 170 -8.39 50.78 -17.38
N SER A 171 -8.25 51.44 -16.25
CA SER A 171 -9.10 52.61 -15.90
C SER A 171 -8.88 53.73 -16.91
N PRO A 172 -9.93 54.47 -17.26
CA PRO A 172 -9.90 55.59 -18.22
C PRO A 172 -9.16 56.81 -17.67
#